data_dbbaf690570eaa3e38e97177a21e2cfa
#
_entry.id   dbbaf690570eaa3e38e97177a21e2cfa
#
_cell.length_a   1.000
_cell.length_b   1.000
_cell.length_c   1.000
_cell.angle_alpha   90.00
_cell.angle_beta   90.00
_cell.angle_gamma   90.00
#
_symmetry.space_group_name_H-M   'P 1'
#
loop_
_entity.id
_entity.type
_entity.pdbx_description
1 polymer ?
#
loop_
_entity_poly.entity_id
_entity_poly.type
_entity_poly.pdbx_seq_one_letter_code
_entity_poly.pdbx_strand_id
1 'polypeptide(L)'
;MVKRIVILNSGVYGKASVRLDDCNSIQLVGPNNIGKSTLIYTLNYLFIIDGRKMSFSGNRSEKDTLHYYFPNQTNSFLIFEIYKHRYYCILIKRGEDGLEYYKIDSDYKEELFLETQDKQQKVLKFEEVRRNIITKGIDLYQFRDKKEVFNFIYQRGKRSNAAIWLEDSVVSDGLSNNFSKVYRYLIDSKLITNKTLKDTLIIADNRDKEGINFSQKDRKDIVNLLKANDEIKVFESIKSDFHQFREIVSLHKAKEKTVRELIYAFNKQYTFSKTEFETRVKEKSEEIEKITFNINEELQPKQKDLLIEVGVLKNEISTKSDLVENLHKQLNEINSFENKEFIQQA
;
A
#
# COMPACT_ATOMS: atom_id res chain seq x y z
N MET A 1 4.43 -11.22 -6.43
CA MET A 1 3.80 -11.10 -5.10
C MET A 1 4.63 -11.86 -4.08
N VAL A 2 4.93 -11.25 -2.92
CA VAL A 2 5.64 -11.96 -1.83
C VAL A 2 4.71 -13.02 -1.26
N LYS A 3 5.17 -14.27 -1.19
CA LYS A 3 4.40 -15.43 -0.74
C LYS A 3 4.80 -15.91 0.65
N ARG A 4 6.05 -15.67 1.02
CA ARG A 4 6.56 -16.08 2.33
C ARG A 4 7.71 -15.18 2.78
N ILE A 5 7.80 -14.95 4.06
CA ILE A 5 8.93 -14.33 4.74
C ILE A 5 9.53 -15.38 5.65
N VAL A 6 10.81 -15.65 5.50
CA VAL A 6 11.57 -16.56 6.38
C VAL A 6 12.70 -15.79 7.02
N ILE A 7 12.83 -15.97 8.32
CA ILE A 7 13.81 -15.32 9.16
C ILE A 7 14.59 -16.43 9.86
N LEU A 8 15.90 -16.44 9.66
CA LEU A 8 16.80 -17.43 10.25
C LEU A 8 17.94 -16.71 11.00
N ASN A 9 18.06 -16.98 12.29
CA ASN A 9 19.05 -16.34 13.17
C ASN A 9 19.10 -14.81 13.00
N SER A 10 17.95 -14.16 12.98
CA SER A 10 17.84 -12.73 12.70
C SER A 10 16.90 -12.05 13.69
N GLY A 11 17.32 -10.91 14.24
CA GLY A 11 16.59 -10.18 15.25
C GLY A 11 16.38 -11.02 16.51
N VAL A 12 15.13 -11.17 16.92
CA VAL A 12 14.74 -12.01 18.07
C VAL A 12 14.42 -13.46 17.68
N TYR A 13 14.54 -13.79 16.39
CA TYR A 13 14.11 -15.08 15.87
C TYR A 13 15.31 -16.00 15.60
N GLY A 14 15.32 -17.19 16.21
CA GLY A 14 16.15 -18.28 15.74
C GLY A 14 15.65 -18.81 14.40
N LYS A 15 14.32 -19.04 14.31
CA LYS A 15 13.60 -19.41 13.09
C LYS A 15 12.19 -18.83 13.13
N ALA A 16 11.79 -18.19 12.05
CA ALA A 16 10.40 -17.83 11.81
C ALA A 16 10.08 -17.97 10.33
N SER A 17 8.88 -18.46 10.02
CA SER A 17 8.38 -18.55 8.64
C SER A 17 6.93 -18.10 8.62
N VAL A 18 6.64 -17.02 7.90
CA VAL A 18 5.29 -16.47 7.76
C VAL A 18 4.87 -16.60 6.31
N ARG A 19 3.82 -17.36 6.06
CA ARG A 19 3.19 -17.48 4.74
C ARG A 19 2.24 -16.32 4.53
N LEU A 20 2.29 -15.76 3.34
CA LEU A 20 1.43 -14.67 2.86
C LEU A 20 0.55 -15.14 1.70
N ASP A 21 0.39 -16.46 1.55
CA ASP A 21 -0.36 -17.06 0.46
C ASP A 21 -1.83 -16.69 0.57
N ASP A 22 -2.37 -16.20 -0.54
CA ASP A 22 -3.79 -15.92 -0.76
C ASP A 22 -4.48 -15.02 0.28
N CYS A 23 -3.68 -14.35 1.13
CA CYS A 23 -4.18 -13.43 2.13
C CYS A 23 -4.23 -12.00 1.58
N ASN A 24 -5.42 -11.38 1.59
CA ASN A 24 -5.56 -9.95 1.30
C ASN A 24 -5.04 -9.08 2.45
N SER A 25 -5.05 -9.62 3.68
CA SER A 25 -4.54 -8.93 4.87
C SER A 25 -4.04 -9.94 5.89
N ILE A 26 -3.02 -9.57 6.66
CA ILE A 26 -2.48 -10.36 7.75
C ILE A 26 -2.45 -9.52 9.01
N GLN A 27 -3.00 -10.06 10.08
CA GLN A 27 -2.94 -9.44 11.39
C GLN A 27 -1.92 -10.17 12.27
N LEU A 28 -0.93 -9.43 12.79
CA LEU A 28 0.03 -9.93 13.76
C LEU A 28 -0.47 -9.67 15.18
N VAL A 29 -0.85 -10.72 15.87
CA VAL A 29 -1.35 -10.66 17.24
C VAL A 29 -0.35 -11.31 18.19
N GLY A 30 -0.22 -10.78 19.39
CA GLY A 30 0.61 -11.31 20.44
C GLY A 30 1.10 -10.24 21.42
N PRO A 31 1.68 -10.65 22.57
CA PRO A 31 2.20 -9.72 23.58
C PRO A 31 3.29 -8.83 23.05
N ASN A 32 3.67 -7.83 23.84
CA ASN A 32 4.78 -6.93 23.49
C ASN A 32 6.10 -7.72 23.50
N ASN A 33 7.08 -7.23 22.72
CA ASN A 33 8.45 -7.75 22.63
C ASN A 33 8.62 -9.16 22.03
N ILE A 34 7.59 -9.79 21.44
CA ILE A 34 7.73 -11.07 20.73
C ILE A 34 8.26 -10.93 19.29
N GLY A 35 8.56 -9.72 18.86
CA GLY A 35 9.17 -9.50 17.55
C GLY A 35 8.23 -9.05 16.44
N LYS A 36 6.92 -8.78 16.68
CA LYS A 36 5.97 -8.33 15.64
C LYS A 36 6.53 -7.21 14.76
N SER A 37 7.03 -6.15 15.39
CA SER A 37 7.67 -5.04 14.68
C SER A 37 8.96 -5.46 13.97
N THR A 38 9.75 -6.35 14.57
CA THR A 38 10.95 -6.91 13.94
C THR A 38 10.60 -7.60 12.62
N LEU A 39 9.55 -8.41 12.61
CA LEU A 39 9.08 -9.07 11.40
C LEU A 39 8.67 -8.05 10.31
N ILE A 40 7.88 -7.04 10.67
CA ILE A 40 7.45 -6.00 9.72
C ILE A 40 8.66 -5.24 9.16
N TYR A 41 9.60 -4.88 10.01
CA TYR A 41 10.80 -4.14 9.60
C TYR A 41 11.76 -4.95 8.72
N THR A 42 11.66 -6.29 8.68
CA THR A 42 12.45 -7.08 7.72
C THR A 42 12.11 -6.74 6.27
N LEU A 43 10.88 -6.31 6.01
CA LEU A 43 10.46 -5.87 4.67
C LEU A 43 11.21 -4.62 4.18
N ASN A 44 11.81 -3.83 5.06
CA ASN A 44 12.68 -2.72 4.66
C ASN A 44 13.83 -3.21 3.77
N TYR A 45 14.40 -4.37 4.10
CA TYR A 45 15.52 -4.94 3.34
C TYR A 45 15.11 -5.38 1.94
N LEU A 46 13.84 -5.72 1.73
CA LEU A 46 13.31 -6.03 0.40
C LEU A 46 12.89 -4.78 -0.37
N PHE A 47 12.15 -3.85 0.29
CA PHE A 47 11.49 -2.76 -0.41
C PHE A 47 12.28 -1.45 -0.47
N ILE A 48 13.19 -1.21 0.46
CA ILE A 48 13.97 0.05 0.48
C ILE A 48 15.38 -0.15 -0.06
N ILE A 49 16.01 -1.29 0.23
CA ILE A 49 17.34 -1.71 -0.25
C ILE A 49 18.49 -0.78 0.22
N ASP A 50 18.30 0.55 0.19
CA ASP A 50 19.28 1.51 0.67
C ASP A 50 19.19 1.66 2.21
N GLY A 51 20.15 1.13 2.95
CA GLY A 51 20.18 1.13 4.42
C GLY A 51 20.00 2.52 5.02
N ARG A 52 20.54 3.57 4.39
CA ARG A 52 20.41 4.95 4.87
C ARG A 52 18.98 5.50 4.79
N LYS A 53 18.14 4.88 3.97
CA LYS A 53 16.72 5.27 3.80
C LYS A 53 15.77 4.35 4.58
N MET A 54 16.27 3.28 5.17
CA MET A 54 15.45 2.37 5.99
C MET A 54 15.11 3.04 7.32
N SER A 55 13.87 2.89 7.73
CA SER A 55 13.39 3.32 9.05
C SER A 55 13.09 2.13 9.93
N PHE A 56 13.57 2.18 11.16
CA PHE A 56 13.35 1.16 12.18
C PHE A 56 12.88 1.82 13.47
N SER A 57 12.12 1.10 14.29
CA SER A 57 11.74 1.62 15.61
C SER A 57 12.95 1.69 16.54
N GLY A 58 13.07 2.81 17.24
CA GLY A 58 14.14 3.06 18.20
C GLY A 58 15.28 3.91 17.63
N ASN A 59 16.13 4.39 18.54
CA ASN A 59 17.27 5.26 18.21
C ASN A 59 18.55 4.44 17.94
N ARG A 60 18.45 3.34 17.21
CA ARG A 60 19.61 2.53 16.88
C ARG A 60 20.36 3.12 15.69
N SER A 61 21.68 3.08 15.72
CA SER A 61 22.49 3.43 14.56
C SER A 61 22.23 2.43 13.40
N GLU A 62 22.58 2.82 12.17
CA GLU A 62 22.51 1.89 11.03
C GLU A 62 23.32 0.61 11.28
N LYS A 63 24.51 0.77 11.86
CA LYS A 63 25.41 -0.36 12.20
C LYS A 63 24.78 -1.28 13.25
N ASP A 64 24.21 -0.73 14.33
CA ASP A 64 23.57 -1.52 15.38
C ASP A 64 22.32 -2.24 14.86
N THR A 65 21.60 -1.60 13.97
CA THR A 65 20.45 -2.19 13.30
C THR A 65 20.85 -3.36 12.43
N LEU A 66 21.93 -3.19 11.66
CA LEU A 66 22.47 -4.26 10.83
C LEU A 66 22.96 -5.45 11.70
N HIS A 67 23.64 -5.18 12.82
CA HIS A 67 24.03 -6.21 13.77
C HIS A 67 22.85 -6.91 14.43
N TYR A 68 21.77 -6.19 14.70
CA TYR A 68 20.56 -6.77 15.28
C TYR A 68 19.89 -7.74 14.32
N TYR A 69 19.70 -7.34 13.05
CA TYR A 69 19.05 -8.21 12.06
C TYR A 69 19.96 -9.30 11.51
N PHE A 70 21.27 -9.08 11.54
CA PHE A 70 22.26 -10.06 11.07
C PHE A 70 23.38 -10.20 12.11
N PRO A 71 23.07 -10.79 13.28
CA PRO A 71 24.06 -10.93 14.35
C PRO A 71 25.25 -11.79 13.93
N ASN A 72 25.01 -12.74 13.04
CA ASN A 72 26.06 -13.63 12.53
C ASN A 72 26.15 -13.51 11.00
N GLN A 73 27.35 -13.21 10.50
CA GLN A 73 27.61 -13.06 9.06
C GLN A 73 27.43 -14.35 8.27
N THR A 74 27.66 -15.50 8.92
CA THR A 74 27.68 -16.78 8.22
C THR A 74 26.35 -17.49 8.16
N ASN A 75 25.43 -17.27 9.13
CA ASN A 75 24.19 -18.03 9.23
C ASN A 75 22.98 -17.21 9.68
N SER A 76 23.02 -15.88 9.51
CA SER A 76 21.84 -15.03 9.68
C SER A 76 21.27 -14.67 8.31
N PHE A 77 20.00 -15.03 8.06
CA PHE A 77 19.36 -14.86 6.76
C PHE A 77 17.97 -14.26 6.88
N LEU A 78 17.65 -13.36 5.95
CA LEU A 78 16.29 -12.99 5.60
C LEU A 78 15.99 -13.52 4.20
N ILE A 79 14.91 -14.26 4.05
CA ILE A 79 14.54 -14.89 2.79
C ILE A 79 13.11 -14.49 2.46
N PHE A 80 12.91 -13.98 1.26
CA PHE A 80 11.61 -13.59 0.72
C PHE A 80 11.29 -14.49 -0.46
N GLU A 81 10.30 -15.36 -0.30
CA GLU A 81 9.78 -16.16 -1.40
C GLU A 81 8.79 -15.32 -2.20
N ILE A 82 9.02 -15.21 -3.49
CA ILE A 82 8.24 -14.38 -4.40
C ILE A 82 7.71 -15.24 -5.53
N TYR A 83 6.44 -15.03 -5.88
CA TYR A 83 5.81 -15.63 -7.04
C TYR A 83 5.52 -14.58 -8.11
N LYS A 84 6.05 -14.85 -9.30
CA LYS A 84 5.71 -14.13 -10.53
C LYS A 84 5.97 -15.08 -11.70
N HIS A 85 4.94 -15.70 -12.23
CA HIS A 85 5.02 -16.79 -13.21
C HIS A 85 5.71 -18.07 -12.70
N ARG A 86 6.73 -17.92 -11.85
CA ARG A 86 7.43 -19.00 -11.14
C ARG A 86 7.86 -18.51 -9.76
N TYR A 87 8.21 -19.46 -8.92
CA TYR A 87 8.76 -19.14 -7.59
C TYR A 87 10.25 -18.84 -7.67
N TYR A 88 10.71 -17.91 -6.85
CA TYR A 88 12.11 -17.69 -6.52
C TYR A 88 12.22 -17.03 -5.15
N CYS A 89 13.39 -17.20 -4.55
CA CYS A 89 13.68 -16.58 -3.27
C CYS A 89 14.71 -15.47 -3.43
N ILE A 90 14.53 -14.37 -2.71
CA ILE A 90 15.58 -13.38 -2.47
C ILE A 90 16.12 -13.65 -1.08
N LEU A 91 17.38 -14.06 -1.00
CA LEU A 91 18.10 -14.24 0.22
C LEU A 91 18.97 -13.04 0.49
N ILE A 92 18.93 -12.55 1.72
CA ILE A 92 19.72 -11.41 2.19
C ILE A 92 20.53 -11.86 3.38
N LYS A 93 21.81 -11.57 3.35
CA LYS A 93 22.74 -11.78 4.45
C LYS A 93 23.68 -10.59 4.63
N ARG A 94 24.37 -10.55 5.73
CA ARG A 94 25.46 -9.60 5.94
C ARG A 94 26.76 -10.16 5.36
N GLY A 95 27.42 -9.38 4.49
CA GLY A 95 28.76 -9.60 4.04
C GLY A 95 29.78 -8.74 4.80
N GLU A 96 30.99 -8.65 4.27
CA GLU A 96 32.08 -7.83 4.85
C GLU A 96 31.77 -6.34 4.69
N ASP A 97 31.36 -5.92 3.49
CA ASP A 97 31.14 -4.52 3.13
C ASP A 97 29.68 -4.07 3.27
N GLY A 98 28.80 -4.88 3.86
CA GLY A 98 27.39 -4.55 4.04
C GLY A 98 26.44 -5.70 3.73
N LEU A 99 25.30 -5.39 3.13
CA LEU A 99 24.30 -6.39 2.76
C LEU A 99 24.60 -7.00 1.40
N GLU A 100 24.55 -8.31 1.35
CA GLU A 100 24.62 -9.11 0.13
C GLU A 100 23.25 -9.70 -0.16
N TYR A 101 22.88 -9.65 -1.44
CA TYR A 101 21.63 -10.13 -1.95
C TYR A 101 21.87 -11.26 -2.95
N TYR A 102 21.07 -12.31 -2.83
CA TYR A 102 21.13 -13.46 -3.71
C TYR A 102 19.74 -13.80 -4.21
N LYS A 103 19.66 -14.17 -5.47
CA LYS A 103 18.46 -14.77 -6.07
C LYS A 103 18.66 -16.28 -6.13
N ILE A 104 17.67 -17.03 -5.64
CA ILE A 104 17.60 -18.48 -5.73
C ILE A 104 16.40 -18.80 -6.62
N ASP A 105 16.61 -19.53 -7.71
CA ASP A 105 15.61 -19.80 -8.73
C ASP A 105 14.76 -21.03 -8.38
N SER A 106 14.17 -21.00 -7.18
CA SER A 106 13.32 -22.05 -6.62
C SER A 106 12.39 -21.46 -5.54
N ASP A 107 11.31 -22.18 -5.22
CA ASP A 107 10.55 -22.00 -4.01
C ASP A 107 11.40 -22.20 -2.75
N TYR A 108 10.91 -21.73 -1.61
CA TYR A 108 11.60 -21.93 -0.34
C TYR A 108 11.54 -23.40 0.10
N LYS A 109 12.71 -24.03 0.21
CA LYS A 109 12.90 -25.39 0.71
C LYS A 109 13.72 -25.34 2.00
N GLU A 110 13.10 -25.77 3.07
CA GLU A 110 13.69 -25.70 4.42
C GLU A 110 15.00 -26.49 4.53
N GLU A 111 15.07 -27.64 3.85
CA GLU A 111 16.25 -28.52 3.84
C GLU A 111 17.49 -27.90 3.16
N LEU A 112 17.35 -26.78 2.46
CA LEU A 112 18.50 -26.05 1.92
C LEU A 112 19.24 -25.25 3.00
N PHE A 113 18.51 -24.84 4.06
CA PHE A 113 18.95 -23.87 5.04
C PHE A 113 19.12 -24.45 6.43
N LEU A 114 18.46 -25.55 6.72
CA LEU A 114 18.40 -26.16 8.05
C LEU A 114 18.88 -27.60 8.02
N GLU A 115 19.63 -27.95 9.03
CA GLU A 115 19.99 -29.32 9.35
C GLU A 115 19.29 -29.73 10.65
N THR A 116 18.76 -30.96 10.67
CA THR A 116 18.18 -31.53 11.88
C THR A 116 19.23 -32.40 12.57
N GLN A 117 19.75 -31.95 13.69
CA GLN A 117 20.73 -32.68 14.50
C GLN A 117 20.09 -32.89 15.88
N ASP A 118 20.02 -34.10 16.36
CA ASP A 118 19.48 -34.47 17.71
C ASP A 118 18.13 -33.86 18.05
N LYS A 119 17.20 -33.86 17.09
CA LYS A 119 15.86 -33.24 17.16
C LYS A 119 15.88 -31.70 17.26
N GLN A 120 17.02 -31.06 17.16
CA GLN A 120 17.13 -29.61 17.07
C GLN A 120 17.43 -29.18 15.64
N GLN A 121 16.76 -28.13 15.20
CA GLN A 121 17.03 -27.54 13.89
C GLN A 121 18.12 -26.48 14.02
N LYS A 122 19.18 -26.64 13.28
CA LYS A 122 20.31 -25.72 13.22
C LYS A 122 20.34 -25.03 11.86
N VAL A 123 20.55 -23.73 11.87
CA VAL A 123 20.73 -22.96 10.63
C VAL A 123 22.14 -23.23 10.10
N LEU A 124 22.20 -23.66 8.84
CA LEU A 124 23.44 -23.94 8.13
C LEU A 124 24.23 -22.65 7.86
N LYS A 125 25.54 -22.77 7.73
CA LYS A 125 26.36 -21.67 7.24
C LYS A 125 26.11 -21.41 5.76
N PHE A 126 26.30 -20.18 5.31
CA PHE A 126 26.03 -19.80 3.92
C PHE A 126 26.75 -20.67 2.89
N GLU A 127 27.99 -21.06 3.16
CA GLU A 127 28.75 -21.93 2.26
C GLU A 127 28.14 -23.35 2.13
N GLU A 128 27.48 -23.83 3.18
CA GLU A 128 26.77 -25.10 3.18
C GLU A 128 25.44 -24.93 2.41
N VAL A 129 24.71 -23.84 2.66
CA VAL A 129 23.53 -23.48 1.90
C VAL A 129 23.83 -23.36 0.42
N ARG A 130 24.91 -22.69 0.06
CA ARG A 130 25.37 -22.55 -1.34
C ARG A 130 25.65 -23.90 -1.98
N ARG A 131 26.35 -24.79 -1.28
CA ARG A 131 26.61 -26.16 -1.75
C ARG A 131 25.31 -26.93 -1.96
N ASN A 132 24.40 -26.87 -1.00
CA ASN A 132 23.09 -27.55 -1.12
C ASN A 132 22.29 -27.08 -2.31
N ILE A 133 22.27 -25.78 -2.57
CA ILE A 133 21.59 -25.16 -3.71
C ILE A 133 22.20 -25.68 -5.02
N ILE A 134 23.53 -25.63 -5.16
CA ILE A 134 24.25 -26.07 -6.36
C ILE A 134 24.08 -27.58 -6.57
N THR A 135 24.21 -28.38 -5.50
CA THR A 135 24.05 -29.86 -5.60
C THR A 135 22.65 -30.26 -6.06
N LYS A 136 21.63 -29.47 -5.72
CA LYS A 136 20.25 -29.71 -6.21
C LYS A 136 19.96 -29.12 -7.60
N GLY A 137 20.98 -28.59 -8.28
CA GLY A 137 20.84 -28.00 -9.61
C GLY A 137 19.99 -26.73 -9.64
N ILE A 138 19.94 -26.01 -8.53
CA ILE A 138 19.19 -24.76 -8.42
C ILE A 138 20.13 -23.59 -8.71
N ASP A 139 19.70 -22.65 -9.54
CA ASP A 139 20.49 -21.48 -9.87
C ASP A 139 20.55 -20.51 -8.65
N LEU A 140 21.77 -20.13 -8.30
CA LEU A 140 22.07 -19.12 -7.29
C LEU A 140 22.80 -17.96 -7.96
N TYR A 141 22.19 -16.80 -7.95
CA TYR A 141 22.76 -15.59 -8.51
C TYR A 141 23.02 -14.54 -7.42
N GLN A 142 24.23 -14.03 -7.33
CA GLN A 142 24.60 -12.93 -6.44
C GLN A 142 24.46 -11.61 -7.18
N PHE A 143 23.69 -10.69 -6.64
CA PHE A 143 23.60 -9.33 -7.18
C PHE A 143 24.89 -8.55 -6.90
N ARG A 144 25.35 -7.80 -7.90
CA ARG A 144 26.61 -7.05 -7.86
C ARG A 144 26.51 -5.81 -6.98
N ASP A 145 25.39 -5.11 -7.07
CA ASP A 145 25.16 -3.87 -6.36
C ASP A 145 23.67 -3.64 -6.03
N LYS A 146 23.41 -2.61 -5.21
CA LYS A 146 22.07 -2.23 -4.80
C LYS A 146 21.17 -1.79 -5.97
N LYS A 147 21.76 -1.25 -7.04
CA LYS A 147 21.01 -0.80 -8.23
C LYS A 147 20.51 -2.00 -9.03
N GLU A 148 21.29 -3.05 -9.11
CA GLU A 148 20.88 -4.30 -9.75
C GLU A 148 19.75 -4.97 -8.97
N VAL A 149 19.84 -5.03 -7.63
CA VAL A 149 18.75 -5.51 -6.75
C VAL A 149 17.49 -4.69 -6.97
N PHE A 150 17.61 -3.36 -6.97
CA PHE A 150 16.49 -2.46 -7.18
C PHE A 150 15.83 -2.69 -8.54
N ASN A 151 16.63 -2.77 -9.60
CA ASN A 151 16.12 -3.03 -10.95
C ASN A 151 15.43 -4.40 -11.03
N PHE A 152 15.98 -5.42 -10.38
CA PHE A 152 15.38 -6.74 -10.32
C PHE A 152 14.03 -6.71 -9.58
N ILE A 153 13.95 -6.03 -8.44
CA ILE A 153 12.73 -5.98 -7.62
C ILE A 153 11.66 -5.13 -8.29
N TYR A 154 12.03 -3.97 -8.84
CA TYR A 154 11.08 -2.97 -9.32
C TYR A 154 10.97 -2.87 -10.85
N GLN A 155 11.57 -3.77 -11.56
CA GLN A 155 11.57 -3.81 -13.03
C GLN A 155 11.83 -2.47 -13.69
N ARG A 156 13.12 -2.19 -13.93
CA ARG A 156 13.52 -1.11 -14.80
C ARG A 156 13.97 -1.68 -16.15
N GLY A 157 13.28 -1.28 -17.20
CA GLY A 157 13.60 -1.64 -18.57
C GLY A 157 12.83 -2.86 -19.08
N LYS A 158 12.69 -2.91 -20.41
CA LYS A 158 11.86 -3.87 -21.17
C LYS A 158 12.29 -5.36 -21.07
N ARG A 159 13.43 -5.65 -20.46
CA ARG A 159 14.02 -7.00 -20.43
C ARG A 159 14.11 -7.67 -19.07
N SER A 160 13.73 -7.01 -18.00
CA SER A 160 13.88 -7.60 -16.68
C SER A 160 12.61 -8.37 -16.27
N ASN A 161 12.80 -9.64 -15.88
CA ASN A 161 11.80 -10.42 -15.15
C ASN A 161 11.76 -9.95 -13.71
N ALA A 162 11.17 -8.79 -13.47
CA ALA A 162 11.12 -8.19 -12.15
C ALA A 162 10.40 -9.07 -11.14
N ALA A 163 10.91 -9.08 -9.93
CA ALA A 163 10.30 -9.78 -8.80
C ALA A 163 8.95 -9.20 -8.42
N ILE A 164 8.87 -7.86 -8.43
CA ILE A 164 7.65 -7.10 -8.14
C ILE A 164 7.45 -6.16 -9.32
N TRP A 165 6.33 -6.35 -10.02
CA TRP A 165 6.01 -5.44 -11.11
C TRP A 165 5.33 -4.19 -10.54
N LEU A 166 5.85 -3.03 -10.91
CA LEU A 166 5.23 -1.74 -10.69
C LEU A 166 5.10 -1.04 -12.04
N GLU A 167 4.06 -0.27 -12.23
CA GLU A 167 3.92 0.55 -13.43
C GLU A 167 5.06 1.57 -13.52
N ASP A 168 5.46 1.91 -14.74
CA ASP A 168 6.57 2.83 -15.00
C ASP A 168 6.34 4.21 -14.36
N SER A 169 5.09 4.63 -14.22
CA SER A 169 4.68 5.86 -13.53
C SER A 169 5.05 5.88 -12.03
N VAL A 170 5.17 4.71 -11.42
CA VAL A 170 5.50 4.55 -9.99
C VAL A 170 7.00 4.44 -9.77
N VAL A 171 7.75 4.03 -10.78
CA VAL A 171 9.20 3.82 -10.72
C VAL A 171 9.92 5.09 -11.17
N SER A 172 10.64 5.75 -10.27
CA SER A 172 11.46 6.92 -10.57
C SER A 172 12.92 6.55 -10.82
N ASP A 173 13.73 7.54 -11.26
CA ASP A 173 15.17 7.36 -11.43
C ASP A 173 15.91 7.17 -10.10
N GLY A 174 17.03 6.41 -10.14
CA GLY A 174 17.84 6.12 -8.95
C GLY A 174 17.34 4.93 -8.13
N LEU A 175 17.70 4.87 -6.84
CA LEU A 175 17.29 3.86 -5.87
C LEU A 175 16.03 4.28 -5.07
N SER A 176 15.13 4.99 -5.71
CA SER A 176 13.90 5.45 -5.09
C SER A 176 12.75 5.38 -6.08
N ASN A 177 11.61 4.99 -5.62
CA ASN A 177 10.36 5.02 -6.37
C ASN A 177 9.20 5.45 -5.46
N ASN A 178 8.06 5.71 -6.05
CA ASN A 178 6.89 6.13 -5.30
C ASN A 178 6.42 5.07 -4.32
N PHE A 179 6.49 3.79 -4.69
CA PHE A 179 6.17 2.70 -3.79
C PHE A 179 7.04 2.69 -2.54
N SER A 180 8.37 2.78 -2.69
CA SER A 180 9.27 2.78 -1.52
C SER A 180 9.09 4.02 -0.64
N LYS A 181 8.67 5.16 -1.20
CA LYS A 181 8.30 6.36 -0.43
C LYS A 181 7.06 6.12 0.41
N VAL A 182 5.96 5.65 -0.21
CA VAL A 182 4.71 5.33 0.48
C VAL A 182 4.95 4.26 1.55
N TYR A 183 5.68 3.21 1.23
CA TYR A 183 6.02 2.15 2.15
C TYR A 183 6.76 2.67 3.39
N ARG A 184 7.73 3.58 3.23
CA ARG A 184 8.42 4.23 4.35
C ARG A 184 7.47 4.99 5.27
N TYR A 185 6.52 5.73 4.72
CA TYR A 185 5.54 6.47 5.51
C TYR A 185 4.61 5.52 6.29
N LEU A 186 4.25 4.38 5.72
CA LEU A 186 3.42 3.38 6.39
C LEU A 186 4.15 2.70 7.56
N ILE A 187 5.45 2.47 7.43
CA ILE A 187 6.25 1.80 8.46
C ILE A 187 6.67 2.76 9.58
N ASP A 188 6.97 4.00 9.26
CA ASP A 188 7.44 4.99 10.23
C ASP A 188 6.41 6.09 10.43
N SER A 189 5.61 5.95 11.47
CA SER A 189 4.59 6.95 11.82
C SER A 189 5.14 8.35 12.09
N LYS A 190 6.43 8.49 12.44
CA LYS A 190 7.09 9.79 12.64
C LYS A 190 7.26 10.56 11.32
N LEU A 191 7.25 9.85 10.20
CA LEU A 191 7.32 10.44 8.87
C LEU A 191 5.96 10.89 8.35
N ILE A 192 4.87 10.54 9.04
CA ILE A 192 3.51 10.93 8.66
C ILE A 192 3.29 12.38 9.04
N THR A 193 3.40 13.25 8.06
CA THR A 193 3.05 14.66 8.14
C THR A 193 1.87 14.93 7.20
N ASN A 194 1.22 16.09 7.35
CA ASN A 194 0.16 16.50 6.42
C ASN A 194 0.67 16.51 4.96
N LYS A 195 1.93 16.87 4.73
CA LYS A 195 2.56 16.85 3.42
C LYS A 195 2.74 15.43 2.89
N THR A 196 3.35 14.54 3.69
CA THR A 196 3.59 13.14 3.28
C THR A 196 2.30 12.38 3.08
N LEU A 197 1.25 12.66 3.86
CA LEU A 197 -0.07 12.11 3.68
C LEU A 197 -0.69 12.54 2.33
N LYS A 198 -0.60 13.82 2.00
CA LYS A 198 -1.05 14.34 0.69
C LYS A 198 -0.29 13.68 -0.45
N ASP A 199 1.03 13.62 -0.36
CA ASP A 199 1.88 12.98 -1.38
C ASP A 199 1.49 11.51 -1.58
N THR A 200 1.20 10.80 -0.47
CA THR A 200 0.76 9.40 -0.51
C THR A 200 -0.60 9.24 -1.19
N LEU A 201 -1.55 10.12 -0.87
CA LEU A 201 -2.88 10.10 -1.49
C LEU A 201 -2.81 10.42 -2.98
N ILE A 202 -1.99 11.40 -3.39
CA ILE A 202 -1.76 11.72 -4.80
C ILE A 202 -1.15 10.52 -5.54
N ILE A 203 -0.16 9.84 -4.95
CA ILE A 203 0.46 8.66 -5.54
C ILE A 203 -0.55 7.51 -5.65
N ALA A 204 -1.39 7.30 -4.64
CA ALA A 204 -2.41 6.27 -4.64
C ALA A 204 -3.53 6.53 -5.66
N ASP A 205 -3.96 7.79 -5.78
CA ASP A 205 -5.00 8.20 -6.74
C ASP A 205 -4.54 8.06 -8.20
N ASN A 206 -3.27 8.37 -8.48
CA ASN A 206 -2.69 8.19 -9.81
C ASN A 206 -2.57 6.72 -10.25
N ARG A 207 -2.77 5.77 -9.35
CA ARG A 207 -2.72 4.34 -9.65
C ARG A 207 -3.96 3.83 -10.36
N ASP A 208 -5.12 4.37 -10.04
CA ASP A 208 -6.43 3.86 -10.51
C ASP A 208 -7.03 4.71 -11.63
N LYS A 209 -6.41 5.84 -11.95
CA LYS A 209 -6.84 6.68 -13.06
C LYS A 209 -6.03 6.34 -14.30
N GLU A 210 -6.52 5.39 -15.08
CA GLU A 210 -6.29 5.43 -16.52
C GLU A 210 -6.62 6.86 -16.98
N GLY A 211 -5.59 7.65 -17.26
CA GLY A 211 -5.77 8.77 -18.15
C GLY A 211 -5.86 10.18 -17.58
N ILE A 212 -5.15 10.56 -16.52
CA ILE A 212 -4.62 11.91 -16.52
C ILE A 212 -3.11 11.81 -16.82
N ASN A 213 -2.79 11.36 -17.99
CA ASN A 213 -1.55 11.69 -18.64
C ASN A 213 -1.60 13.19 -18.91
N PHE A 214 -1.09 13.99 -17.97
CA PHE A 214 -0.68 15.34 -18.33
C PHE A 214 0.30 15.17 -19.48
N SER A 215 -0.12 15.50 -20.67
CA SER A 215 0.74 15.51 -21.84
C SER A 215 1.96 16.35 -21.51
N GLN A 216 3.10 16.15 -22.19
CA GLN A 216 4.25 17.05 -22.02
C GLN A 216 3.86 18.52 -22.24
N LYS A 217 2.78 18.76 -22.99
CA LYS A 217 2.19 20.06 -23.24
C LYS A 217 1.53 20.60 -21.95
N ASP A 218 0.72 19.81 -21.27
CA ASP A 218 0.05 20.22 -20.01
C ASP A 218 1.08 20.50 -18.90
N ARG A 219 2.16 19.72 -18.83
CA ARG A 219 3.29 20.00 -17.91
C ARG A 219 4.00 21.32 -18.25
N LYS A 220 4.21 21.62 -19.54
CA LYS A 220 4.76 22.90 -19.98
C LYS A 220 3.80 24.05 -19.67
N ASP A 221 2.51 23.83 -19.85
CA ASP A 221 1.48 24.84 -19.59
C ASP A 221 1.34 25.12 -18.08
N ILE A 222 1.43 24.08 -17.21
CA ILE A 222 1.52 24.27 -15.75
C ILE A 222 2.82 25.00 -15.37
N VAL A 223 3.96 24.65 -15.94
CA VAL A 223 5.22 25.33 -15.68
C VAL A 223 5.19 26.78 -16.21
N ASN A 224 4.53 27.04 -17.33
CA ASN A 224 4.33 28.37 -17.87
C ASN A 224 3.32 29.19 -17.02
N LEU A 225 2.28 28.57 -16.49
CA LEU A 225 1.36 29.17 -15.51
C LEU A 225 2.09 29.51 -14.19
N LEU A 226 2.97 28.61 -13.72
CA LEU A 226 3.80 28.87 -12.53
C LEU A 226 4.84 29.98 -12.79
N LYS A 227 5.40 30.07 -14.00
CA LYS A 227 6.31 31.18 -14.41
C LYS A 227 5.57 32.50 -14.63
N ALA A 228 4.37 32.45 -15.21
CA ALA A 228 3.51 33.65 -15.32
C ALA A 228 3.05 34.17 -13.95
N ASN A 229 3.03 33.31 -12.91
CA ASN A 229 2.77 33.72 -11.52
C ASN A 229 3.96 34.49 -10.90
N ASP A 230 5.16 34.40 -11.47
CA ASP A 230 6.32 35.21 -11.05
C ASP A 230 6.31 36.64 -11.66
N GLU A 231 5.44 36.88 -12.66
CA GLU A 231 5.20 38.20 -13.23
C GLU A 231 4.07 38.97 -12.54
N ILE A 232 3.98 38.84 -11.21
CA ILE A 232 2.93 39.45 -10.34
C ILE A 232 3.00 40.98 -10.26
N LYS A 233 3.41 41.66 -11.30
CA LYS A 233 3.15 43.11 -11.43
C LYS A 233 1.78 43.46 -12.05
N VAL A 234 0.98 42.45 -12.43
CA VAL A 234 -0.36 42.63 -13.02
C VAL A 234 -1.47 42.56 -11.95
N PHE A 235 -1.15 42.43 -10.66
CA PHE A 235 -2.15 42.22 -9.60
C PHE A 235 -3.07 43.43 -9.31
N GLU A 236 -2.73 44.64 -9.75
CA GLU A 236 -3.65 45.79 -9.51
C GLU A 236 -4.88 45.77 -10.43
N SER A 237 -4.82 45.12 -11.59
CA SER A 237 -5.99 44.96 -12.45
C SER A 237 -6.92 43.83 -12.01
N ILE A 238 -6.42 42.88 -11.21
CA ILE A 238 -7.15 41.68 -10.76
C ILE A 238 -7.98 41.97 -9.48
N LYS A 239 -7.89 43.15 -8.91
CA LYS A 239 -8.61 43.51 -7.68
C LYS A 239 -10.15 43.39 -7.83
N SER A 240 -10.67 43.69 -9.00
CA SER A 240 -12.09 43.53 -9.31
C SER A 240 -12.48 42.03 -9.43
N ASP A 241 -11.63 41.24 -10.09
CA ASP A 241 -11.86 39.81 -10.31
C ASP A 241 -11.73 39.04 -8.98
N PHE A 242 -10.86 39.52 -8.07
CA PHE A 242 -10.73 38.97 -6.72
C PHE A 242 -11.98 39.24 -5.86
N HIS A 243 -12.65 40.39 -6.05
CA HIS A 243 -13.93 40.65 -5.43
C HIS A 243 -15.03 39.71 -5.95
N GLN A 244 -15.10 39.52 -7.26
CA GLN A 244 -16.05 38.56 -7.86
C GLN A 244 -15.74 37.13 -7.41
N PHE A 245 -14.45 36.74 -7.36
CA PHE A 245 -14.06 35.43 -6.86
C PHE A 245 -14.47 35.26 -5.38
N ARG A 246 -14.30 36.30 -4.55
CA ARG A 246 -14.70 36.29 -3.14
C ARG A 246 -16.22 36.16 -2.99
N GLU A 247 -17.00 36.79 -3.86
CA GLU A 247 -18.45 36.63 -3.91
C GLU A 247 -18.84 35.21 -4.34
N ILE A 248 -18.18 34.67 -5.34
CA ILE A 248 -18.40 33.28 -5.80
C ILE A 248 -18.05 32.29 -4.68
N VAL A 249 -16.93 32.48 -3.97
CA VAL A 249 -16.55 31.65 -2.83
C VAL A 249 -17.57 31.78 -1.68
N SER A 250 -18.07 32.98 -1.40
CA SER A 250 -19.10 33.16 -0.37
C SER A 250 -20.41 32.51 -0.76
N LEU A 251 -20.79 32.61 -2.04
CA LEU A 251 -21.95 31.94 -2.61
C LEU A 251 -21.81 30.42 -2.59
N HIS A 252 -20.61 29.95 -2.88
CA HIS A 252 -20.28 28.50 -2.81
C HIS A 252 -20.38 28.00 -1.37
N LYS A 253 -19.83 28.74 -0.38
CA LYS A 253 -19.96 28.38 1.04
C LYS A 253 -21.43 28.40 1.51
N ALA A 254 -22.22 29.35 1.04
CA ALA A 254 -23.65 29.37 1.34
C ALA A 254 -24.39 28.18 0.73
N LYS A 255 -24.10 27.86 -0.53
CA LYS A 255 -24.63 26.67 -1.19
C LYS A 255 -24.17 25.37 -0.54
N GLU A 256 -22.91 25.29 -0.12
CA GLU A 256 -22.38 24.15 0.63
C GLU A 256 -23.15 23.92 1.93
N LYS A 257 -23.43 25.01 2.68
CA LYS A 257 -24.25 24.92 3.89
C LYS A 257 -25.65 24.39 3.58
N THR A 258 -26.28 24.92 2.54
CA THR A 258 -27.62 24.47 2.09
C THR A 258 -27.58 22.99 1.67
N VAL A 259 -26.54 22.56 0.94
CA VAL A 259 -26.37 21.16 0.56
C VAL A 259 -26.18 20.27 1.79
N ARG A 260 -25.38 20.69 2.78
CA ARG A 260 -25.23 19.96 4.04
C ARG A 260 -26.54 19.85 4.82
N GLU A 261 -27.32 20.91 4.87
CA GLU A 261 -28.65 20.93 5.50
C GLU A 261 -29.61 19.98 4.76
N LEU A 262 -29.59 20.01 3.42
CA LEU A 262 -30.37 19.08 2.58
C LEU A 262 -29.93 17.62 2.76
N ILE A 263 -28.62 17.37 2.81
CA ILE A 263 -28.08 16.02 3.08
C ILE A 263 -28.50 15.55 4.48
N TYR A 264 -28.43 16.45 5.48
CA TYR A 264 -28.89 16.13 6.83
C TYR A 264 -30.39 15.83 6.88
N ALA A 265 -31.21 16.67 6.25
CA ALA A 265 -32.63 16.46 6.15
C ALA A 265 -32.97 15.16 5.38
N PHE A 266 -32.26 14.92 4.29
CA PHE A 266 -32.40 13.69 3.49
C PHE A 266 -32.00 12.46 4.31
N ASN A 267 -30.87 12.51 5.01
CA ASN A 267 -30.42 11.39 5.85
C ASN A 267 -31.39 11.13 7.01
N LYS A 268 -31.98 12.21 7.58
CA LYS A 268 -33.02 12.07 8.61
C LYS A 268 -34.28 11.44 8.06
N GLN A 269 -34.70 11.85 6.87
CA GLN A 269 -35.88 11.29 6.17
C GLN A 269 -35.58 9.85 5.70
N TYR A 270 -34.36 9.61 5.20
CA TYR A 270 -33.92 8.28 4.79
C TYR A 270 -33.87 7.31 5.98
N THR A 271 -33.28 7.72 7.14
CA THR A 271 -33.28 6.90 8.34
C THR A 271 -34.69 6.64 8.85
N PHE A 272 -35.56 7.63 8.81
CA PHE A 272 -36.96 7.44 9.19
C PHE A 272 -37.68 6.47 8.24
N SER A 273 -37.53 6.69 6.93
CA SER A 273 -38.12 5.80 5.92
C SER A 273 -37.52 4.40 5.95
N LYS A 274 -36.21 4.30 6.25
CA LYS A 274 -35.51 3.02 6.44
C LYS A 274 -36.06 2.26 7.65
N THR A 275 -36.22 2.92 8.79
CA THR A 275 -36.79 2.27 9.99
C THR A 275 -38.27 1.91 9.79
N GLU A 276 -39.05 2.74 9.11
CA GLU A 276 -40.42 2.42 8.74
C GLU A 276 -40.46 1.24 7.76
N PHE A 277 -39.55 1.25 6.77
CA PHE A 277 -39.43 0.14 5.84
C PHE A 277 -38.94 -1.15 6.50
N GLU A 278 -37.95 -1.07 7.39
CA GLU A 278 -37.45 -2.21 8.17
C GLU A 278 -38.56 -2.78 9.08
N THR A 279 -39.38 -1.92 9.66
CA THR A 279 -40.53 -2.36 10.48
C THR A 279 -41.57 -3.06 9.61
N ARG A 280 -41.91 -2.47 8.43
CA ARG A 280 -42.81 -3.09 7.44
C ARG A 280 -42.20 -4.39 6.87
N VAL A 281 -40.88 -4.41 6.62
CA VAL A 281 -40.21 -5.63 6.16
C VAL A 281 -40.26 -6.71 7.24
N LYS A 282 -40.10 -6.33 8.51
CA LYS A 282 -40.19 -7.27 9.64
C LYS A 282 -41.61 -7.83 9.80
N GLU A 283 -42.61 -6.95 9.74
CA GLU A 283 -44.03 -7.36 9.75
C GLU A 283 -44.37 -8.26 8.54
N LYS A 284 -43.83 -7.89 7.36
CA LYS A 284 -44.04 -8.70 6.14
C LYS A 284 -43.19 -9.97 6.15
N SER A 285 -42.04 -9.98 6.81
CA SER A 285 -41.22 -11.18 7.00
C SER A 285 -41.93 -12.18 7.92
N GLU A 286 -42.54 -11.71 9.00
CA GLU A 286 -43.33 -12.55 9.89
C GLU A 286 -44.61 -13.08 9.19
N GLU A 287 -45.20 -12.28 8.29
CA GLU A 287 -46.32 -12.68 7.42
C GLU A 287 -45.85 -13.71 6.37
N ILE A 288 -44.66 -13.49 5.78
CA ILE A 288 -44.04 -14.39 4.83
C ILE A 288 -43.59 -15.70 5.49
N GLU A 289 -43.06 -15.68 6.72
CA GLU A 289 -42.73 -16.93 7.45
C GLU A 289 -43.99 -17.78 7.66
N LYS A 290 -45.14 -17.15 7.99
CA LYS A 290 -46.41 -17.86 8.11
C LYS A 290 -46.90 -18.41 6.77
N ILE A 291 -46.66 -17.68 5.67
CA ILE A 291 -47.03 -18.09 4.33
C ILE A 291 -46.05 -19.12 3.77
N THR A 292 -44.73 -18.97 4.10
CA THR A 292 -43.64 -19.86 3.62
C THR A 292 -43.73 -21.27 4.22
N PHE A 293 -44.25 -21.37 5.42
CA PHE A 293 -44.58 -22.65 6.02
C PHE A 293 -45.66 -23.42 5.22
N ASN A 294 -46.48 -22.68 4.47
CA ASN A 294 -47.53 -23.24 3.64
C ASN A 294 -47.19 -23.42 2.14
N ILE A 295 -46.04 -22.90 1.68
CA ILE A 295 -45.71 -22.87 0.21
C ILE A 295 -44.26 -23.34 -0.05
N ASN A 296 -43.89 -24.50 0.44
CA ASN A 296 -42.49 -24.96 0.46
C ASN A 296 -41.90 -25.39 -0.93
N GLU A 297 -42.66 -25.33 -2.03
CA GLU A 297 -42.14 -25.77 -3.35
C GLU A 297 -41.80 -24.65 -4.35
N GLU A 298 -42.13 -23.36 -4.07
CA GLU A 298 -41.84 -22.28 -5.03
C GLU A 298 -40.62 -21.41 -4.72
N LEU A 299 -39.88 -21.69 -3.66
CA LEU A 299 -38.86 -20.76 -3.10
C LEU A 299 -37.49 -20.78 -3.77
N GLN A 300 -37.06 -21.84 -4.40
CA GLN A 300 -35.71 -21.93 -4.96
C GLN A 300 -35.45 -21.04 -6.20
N PRO A 301 -36.33 -20.83 -7.15
CA PRO A 301 -36.10 -19.90 -8.26
C PRO A 301 -36.15 -18.44 -7.80
N LYS A 302 -37.08 -18.06 -6.89
CA LYS A 302 -37.21 -16.69 -6.39
C LYS A 302 -36.03 -16.26 -5.50
N GLN A 303 -35.39 -17.19 -4.80
CA GLN A 303 -34.20 -16.93 -3.99
C GLN A 303 -32.98 -16.58 -4.87
N LYS A 304 -32.90 -17.14 -6.06
CA LYS A 304 -31.81 -16.87 -7.01
C LYS A 304 -31.96 -15.47 -7.65
N ASP A 305 -33.18 -15.08 -7.93
CA ASP A 305 -33.46 -13.74 -8.49
C ASP A 305 -33.24 -12.61 -7.46
N LEU A 306 -33.59 -12.84 -6.19
CA LEU A 306 -33.29 -11.92 -5.09
C LEU A 306 -31.78 -11.76 -4.83
N LEU A 307 -30.99 -12.79 -5.00
CA LEU A 307 -29.52 -12.71 -4.89
C LEU A 307 -28.89 -11.87 -6.00
N ILE A 308 -29.46 -11.92 -7.21
CA ILE A 308 -29.03 -11.07 -8.32
C ILE A 308 -29.35 -9.61 -8.05
N GLU A 309 -30.52 -9.32 -7.52
CA GLU A 309 -30.97 -7.96 -7.20
C GLU A 309 -30.17 -7.30 -6.06
N VAL A 310 -29.82 -8.08 -5.03
CA VAL A 310 -28.88 -7.64 -3.96
C VAL A 310 -27.48 -7.39 -4.50
N GLY A 311 -27.06 -8.15 -5.50
CA GLY A 311 -25.81 -7.93 -6.23
C GLY A 311 -25.79 -6.61 -6.98
N VAL A 312 -26.89 -6.29 -7.66
CA VAL A 312 -27.06 -5.04 -8.40
C VAL A 312 -27.10 -3.82 -7.45
N LEU A 313 -27.84 -3.91 -6.36
CA LEU A 313 -27.93 -2.84 -5.35
C LEU A 313 -26.61 -2.60 -4.62
N LYS A 314 -25.81 -3.63 -4.38
CA LYS A 314 -24.44 -3.49 -3.84
C LYS A 314 -23.52 -2.73 -4.80
N ASN A 315 -23.63 -2.98 -6.08
CA ASN A 315 -22.87 -2.24 -7.10
C ASN A 315 -23.29 -0.78 -7.19
N GLU A 316 -24.60 -0.48 -7.06
CA GLU A 316 -25.09 0.89 -7.04
C GLU A 316 -24.68 1.67 -5.78
N ILE A 317 -24.62 1.02 -4.63
CA ILE A 317 -24.10 1.61 -3.39
C ILE A 317 -22.60 1.88 -3.51
N SER A 318 -21.84 0.98 -4.12
CA SER A 318 -20.41 1.18 -4.40
C SER A 318 -20.19 2.41 -5.28
N THR A 319 -20.95 2.55 -6.37
CA THR A 319 -20.81 3.71 -7.26
C THR A 319 -21.22 5.04 -6.60
N LYS A 320 -22.21 5.04 -5.71
CA LYS A 320 -22.59 6.25 -4.94
C LYS A 320 -21.56 6.58 -3.85
N SER A 321 -20.95 5.57 -3.23
CA SER A 321 -19.85 5.75 -2.27
C SER A 321 -18.65 6.39 -2.95
N ASP A 322 -18.28 5.92 -4.14
CA ASP A 322 -17.18 6.48 -4.93
C ASP A 322 -17.46 7.94 -5.34
N LEU A 323 -18.73 8.29 -5.58
CA LEU A 323 -19.13 9.66 -5.89
C LEU A 323 -18.97 10.59 -4.68
N VAL A 324 -19.36 10.12 -3.50
CA VAL A 324 -19.18 10.87 -2.23
C VAL A 324 -17.70 11.04 -1.90
N GLU A 325 -16.89 10.02 -2.15
CA GLU A 325 -15.44 10.10 -1.94
C GLU A 325 -14.77 11.11 -2.90
N ASN A 326 -15.23 11.17 -4.16
CA ASN A 326 -14.76 12.16 -5.14
C ASN A 326 -15.13 13.59 -4.75
N LEU A 327 -16.34 13.81 -4.23
CA LEU A 327 -16.76 15.12 -3.72
C LEU A 327 -15.93 15.55 -2.51
N HIS A 328 -15.59 14.62 -1.62
CA HIS A 328 -14.70 14.89 -0.49
C HIS A 328 -13.27 15.27 -0.94
N LYS A 329 -12.75 14.64 -1.99
CA LYS A 329 -11.44 14.99 -2.57
C LYS A 329 -11.45 16.41 -3.15
N GLN A 330 -12.49 16.78 -3.89
CA GLN A 330 -12.66 18.14 -4.43
C GLN A 330 -12.73 19.19 -3.30
N LEU A 331 -13.39 18.87 -2.20
CA LEU A 331 -13.49 19.75 -1.03
C LEU A 331 -12.13 19.98 -0.36
N ASN A 332 -11.34 18.90 -0.24
CA ASN A 332 -10.00 18.95 0.35
C ASN A 332 -9.00 19.71 -0.56
N GLU A 333 -9.16 19.61 -1.88
CA GLU A 333 -8.36 20.37 -2.85
C GLU A 333 -8.63 21.88 -2.71
N ILE A 334 -9.89 22.29 -2.60
CA ILE A 334 -10.28 23.69 -2.37
C ILE A 334 -9.67 24.20 -1.06
N ASN A 335 -9.81 23.44 0.04
CA ASN A 335 -9.23 23.79 1.34
C ASN A 335 -7.69 23.85 1.33
N SER A 336 -7.04 23.07 0.46
CA SER A 336 -5.58 23.10 0.29
C SER A 336 -5.08 24.34 -0.46
N PHE A 337 -5.91 24.89 -1.34
CA PHE A 337 -5.64 26.16 -2.02
C PHE A 337 -5.73 27.34 -1.04
N GLU A 338 -6.75 27.39 -0.21
CA GLU A 338 -6.92 28.44 0.79
C GLU A 338 -5.77 28.49 1.82
N ASN A 339 -5.28 27.31 2.26
CA ASN A 339 -4.16 27.24 3.19
C ASN A 339 -2.80 27.65 2.58
N LYS A 340 -2.61 27.49 1.25
CA LYS A 340 -1.38 27.94 0.58
C LYS A 340 -1.30 29.45 0.45
N GLU A 341 -2.43 30.13 0.25
CA GLU A 341 -2.47 31.60 0.21
C GLU A 341 -2.23 32.22 1.59
N PHE A 342 -2.71 31.59 2.67
CA PHE A 342 -2.51 32.08 4.03
C PHE A 342 -1.04 32.00 4.50
N ILE A 343 -0.30 30.96 4.05
CA ILE A 343 1.13 30.78 4.40
C ILE A 343 2.05 31.71 3.59
N GLN A 344 1.60 32.23 2.46
CA GLN A 344 2.37 33.22 1.67
C GLN A 344 2.16 34.67 2.13
N GLN A 345 1.19 34.93 3.00
CA GLN A 345 0.90 36.26 3.54
C GLN A 345 1.38 36.46 5.02
N ALA A 346 1.91 35.41 5.67
CA ALA A 346 2.57 35.45 6.96
C ALA A 346 4.10 35.37 6.81
#